data_dd9cb6cfef8668717958b0e51b822112
#
_entry.id   dd9cb6cfef8668717958b0e51b822112
#
_cell.length_a   1.000
_cell.length_b   1.000
_cell.length_c   1.000
_cell.angle_alpha   90.00
_cell.angle_beta   90.00
_cell.angle_gamma   90.00
#
_symmetry.space_group_name_H-M   'P 1'
#
loop_
_entity.id
_entity.type
_entity.pdbx_description
1 polymer ?
#
loop_
_entity_poly.entity_id
_entity_poly.type
_entity_poly.pdbx_seq_one_letter_code
_entity_poly.pdbx_strand_id
1 'polypeptide(L)'
;MIAKTRGNTAEFVHQRLLDDLQQGSFLPGDKLTTESLARRYDVSRTPVREALIRLEREGVVDATANSGYEIRTPTLDELCDMYEIREALEGLAAARLAENGASPELIAELRGCCDRRRHAANLDEMDTGDRQFHALICDSCGSETLQALVHNYLVLSTVFNVTRYLLGGRKGVINRRDVNLEHERIVDAIEAGNPKLARKLLVEHIAHARKLMRKLVRK
;
A
#
# COMPACT_ATOMS: atom_id res chain seq x y z
N MET A 1 19.39 -11.14 -24.64
CA MET A 1 19.52 -9.69 -24.37
C MET A 1 18.28 -9.00 -24.92
N ILE A 2 17.21 -8.82 -24.11
CA ILE A 2 15.95 -8.18 -24.54
C ILE A 2 16.20 -6.66 -24.49
N ALA A 3 16.06 -5.99 -25.63
CA ALA A 3 16.18 -4.54 -25.73
C ALA A 3 15.13 -3.88 -24.79
N LYS A 4 15.60 -3.25 -23.71
CA LYS A 4 14.75 -2.46 -22.82
C LYS A 4 14.28 -1.21 -23.58
N THR A 5 13.02 -1.18 -24.01
CA THR A 5 12.39 0.04 -24.53
C THR A 5 12.36 1.10 -23.41
N ARG A 6 12.57 2.39 -23.76
CA ARG A 6 12.73 3.50 -22.79
C ARG A 6 11.62 3.57 -21.74
N GLY A 7 10.35 3.35 -22.11
CA GLY A 7 9.21 3.34 -21.18
C GLY A 7 9.25 2.20 -20.15
N ASN A 8 9.75 1.03 -20.55
CA ASN A 8 9.89 -0.14 -19.67
C ASN A 8 10.98 0.07 -18.59
N THR A 9 12.01 0.90 -18.88
CA THR A 9 13.11 1.14 -17.93
C THR A 9 12.72 2.13 -16.82
N ALA A 10 11.94 3.18 -17.13
CA ALA A 10 11.44 4.11 -16.13
C ALA A 10 10.41 3.43 -15.19
N GLU A 11 9.51 2.63 -15.74
CA GLU A 11 8.57 1.81 -14.96
C GLU A 11 9.32 0.81 -14.06
N PHE A 12 10.34 0.15 -14.59
CA PHE A 12 11.20 -0.74 -13.81
C PHE A 12 11.85 -0.02 -12.63
N VAL A 13 12.40 1.19 -12.84
CA VAL A 13 13.03 1.99 -11.77
C VAL A 13 11.99 2.43 -10.75
N HIS A 14 10.82 2.89 -11.19
CA HIS A 14 9.72 3.27 -10.33
C HIS A 14 9.31 2.12 -9.39
N GLN A 15 9.05 0.94 -9.96
CA GLN A 15 8.66 -0.22 -9.17
C GLN A 15 9.76 -0.66 -8.20
N ARG A 16 11.01 -0.71 -8.65
CA ARG A 16 12.14 -1.09 -7.80
C ARG A 16 12.36 -0.13 -6.65
N LEU A 17 12.14 1.17 -6.86
CA LEU A 17 12.25 2.16 -5.80
C LEU A 17 11.10 2.02 -4.79
N LEU A 18 9.89 1.75 -5.24
CA LEU A 18 8.77 1.41 -4.35
C LEU A 18 9.06 0.15 -3.53
N ASP A 19 9.59 -0.90 -4.15
CA ASP A 19 9.98 -2.14 -3.46
C ASP A 19 11.05 -1.87 -2.39
N ASP A 20 12.06 -1.07 -2.71
CA ASP A 20 13.13 -0.68 -1.78
C ASP A 20 12.60 0.13 -0.59
N LEU A 21 11.63 1.04 -0.83
CA LEU A 21 10.93 1.78 0.21
C LEU A 21 10.11 0.86 1.12
N GLN A 22 9.39 -0.07 0.51
CA GLN A 22 8.58 -1.07 1.23
C GLN A 22 9.44 -1.98 2.11
N GLN A 23 10.62 -2.34 1.64
CA GLN A 23 11.58 -3.18 2.37
C GLN A 23 12.39 -2.39 3.41
N GLY A 24 12.20 -1.06 3.48
CA GLY A 24 12.92 -0.20 4.41
C GLY A 24 14.40 0.00 4.04
N SER A 25 14.76 -0.23 2.76
CA SER A 25 16.08 0.13 2.22
C SER A 25 16.29 1.63 2.16
N PHE A 26 15.20 2.38 2.13
CA PHE A 26 15.12 3.83 2.29
C PHE A 26 14.05 4.18 3.31
N LEU A 27 14.27 5.25 4.06
CA LEU A 27 13.38 5.72 5.12
C LEU A 27 12.87 7.13 4.81
N PRO A 28 11.73 7.56 5.38
CA PRO A 28 11.31 8.96 5.34
C PRO A 28 12.44 9.90 5.78
N GLY A 29 12.68 10.97 5.01
CA GLY A 29 13.79 11.90 5.20
C GLY A 29 15.09 11.54 4.48
N ASP A 30 15.20 10.33 3.89
CA ASP A 30 16.40 9.97 3.14
C ASP A 30 16.47 10.75 1.82
N LYS A 31 17.71 11.20 1.50
CA LYS A 31 17.99 11.93 0.27
C LYS A 31 18.32 10.98 -0.87
N LEU A 32 17.64 11.19 -1.97
CA LEU A 32 17.79 10.43 -3.21
C LEU A 32 18.44 11.30 -4.28
N THR A 33 19.49 10.77 -4.92
CA THR A 33 20.08 11.42 -6.09
C THR A 33 19.92 10.55 -7.32
N THR A 34 19.67 11.18 -8.47
CA THR A 34 19.58 10.48 -9.75
C THR A 34 20.82 9.63 -10.03
N GLU A 35 22.01 10.11 -9.59
CA GLU A 35 23.26 9.40 -9.80
C GLU A 35 23.39 8.14 -8.93
N SER A 36 23.05 8.23 -7.64
CA SER A 36 23.13 7.08 -6.73
C SER A 36 22.17 5.97 -7.14
N LEU A 37 20.92 6.34 -7.53
CA LEU A 37 19.92 5.40 -7.99
C LEU A 37 20.27 4.80 -9.36
N ALA A 38 20.83 5.58 -10.27
CA ALA A 38 21.30 5.07 -11.57
C ALA A 38 22.36 3.97 -11.38
N ARG A 39 23.30 4.17 -10.48
CA ARG A 39 24.30 3.14 -10.09
C ARG A 39 23.65 1.93 -9.41
N ARG A 40 22.74 2.17 -8.47
CA ARG A 40 22.07 1.10 -7.71
C ARG A 40 21.27 0.15 -8.59
N TYR A 41 20.58 0.68 -9.62
CA TYR A 41 19.70 -0.09 -10.49
C TYR A 41 20.34 -0.46 -11.85
N ASP A 42 21.60 -0.11 -12.04
CA ASP A 42 22.36 -0.35 -13.29
C ASP A 42 21.60 0.18 -14.53
N VAL A 43 21.22 1.45 -14.48
CA VAL A 43 20.52 2.15 -15.56
C VAL A 43 21.11 3.54 -15.79
N SER A 44 20.74 4.19 -16.91
CA SER A 44 21.11 5.59 -17.15
C SER A 44 20.32 6.55 -16.24
N ARG A 45 20.75 7.81 -16.13
CA ARG A 45 20.11 8.83 -15.28
C ARG A 45 18.72 9.23 -15.76
N THR A 46 18.43 9.15 -17.06
CA THR A 46 17.15 9.58 -17.64
C THR A 46 15.94 8.81 -17.06
N PRO A 47 15.87 7.46 -17.11
CA PRO A 47 14.75 6.71 -16.56
C PRO A 47 14.61 6.88 -15.04
N VAL A 48 15.73 7.13 -14.32
CA VAL A 48 15.68 7.44 -12.89
C VAL A 48 14.97 8.78 -12.64
N ARG A 49 15.31 9.80 -13.44
CA ARG A 49 14.67 11.11 -13.32
C ARG A 49 13.19 11.05 -13.64
N GLU A 50 12.78 10.30 -14.67
CA GLU A 50 11.38 10.08 -15.02
C GLU A 50 10.63 9.38 -13.88
N ALA A 51 11.21 8.34 -13.27
CA ALA A 51 10.64 7.65 -12.14
C ALA A 51 10.51 8.57 -10.90
N LEU A 52 11.51 9.38 -10.59
CA LEU A 52 11.46 10.33 -9.48
C LEU A 52 10.41 11.42 -9.67
N ILE A 53 10.27 11.96 -10.89
CA ILE A 53 9.19 12.92 -11.21
C ILE A 53 7.80 12.28 -11.02
N ARG A 54 7.66 10.99 -11.36
CA ARG A 54 6.42 10.27 -11.12
C ARG A 54 6.16 10.08 -9.63
N LEU A 55 7.15 9.66 -8.85
CA LEU A 55 7.03 9.52 -7.40
C LEU A 55 6.75 10.84 -6.68
N GLU A 56 7.26 11.97 -7.21
CA GLU A 56 6.92 13.31 -6.71
C GLU A 56 5.44 13.63 -6.94
N ARG A 57 4.91 13.34 -8.12
CA ARG A 57 3.47 13.51 -8.42
C ARG A 57 2.59 12.58 -7.57
N GLU A 58 3.08 11.40 -7.24
CA GLU A 58 2.43 10.44 -6.36
C GLU A 58 2.55 10.84 -4.88
N GLY A 59 3.34 11.88 -4.55
CA GLY A 59 3.51 12.38 -3.18
C GLY A 59 4.42 11.51 -2.31
N VAL A 60 5.26 10.69 -2.92
CA VAL A 60 6.22 9.81 -2.24
C VAL A 60 7.51 10.55 -1.90
N VAL A 61 7.97 11.43 -2.80
CA VAL A 61 9.19 12.22 -2.63
C VAL A 61 8.91 13.70 -2.90
N ASP A 62 9.72 14.56 -2.34
CA ASP A 62 9.75 16.01 -2.64
C ASP A 62 11.06 16.37 -3.35
N ALA A 63 10.99 17.25 -4.36
CA ALA A 63 12.18 17.81 -4.99
C ALA A 63 12.91 18.75 -4.02
N THR A 64 14.23 18.67 -3.98
CA THR A 64 15.07 19.53 -3.17
C THR A 64 15.80 20.60 -4.01
N ALA A 65 16.16 21.73 -3.40
CA ALA A 65 16.76 22.89 -4.09
C ALA A 65 18.05 22.56 -4.87
N ASN A 66 18.77 21.48 -4.51
CA ASN A 66 20.05 21.10 -5.12
C ASN A 66 19.93 19.92 -6.08
N SER A 67 18.87 19.87 -6.88
CA SER A 67 18.63 18.86 -7.94
C SER A 67 18.55 17.41 -7.46
N GLY A 68 18.21 17.18 -6.18
CA GLY A 68 17.92 15.88 -5.60
C GLY A 68 16.44 15.75 -5.22
N TYR A 69 16.14 14.65 -4.56
CA TYR A 69 14.83 14.36 -4.00
C TYR A 69 15.00 13.89 -2.56
N GLU A 70 13.96 14.04 -1.76
CA GLU A 70 13.91 13.54 -0.38
C GLU A 70 12.60 12.75 -0.21
N ILE A 71 12.67 11.61 0.47
CA ILE A 71 11.47 10.83 0.77
C ILE A 71 10.64 11.61 1.79
N ARG A 72 9.38 11.86 1.46
CA ARG A 72 8.47 12.60 2.34
C ARG A 72 8.38 11.97 3.72
N THR A 73 8.26 12.84 4.71
CA THR A 73 7.95 12.47 6.09
C THR A 73 6.58 13.03 6.42
N PRO A 74 5.50 12.25 6.21
CA PRO A 74 4.15 12.75 6.43
C PRO A 74 3.91 13.02 7.91
N THR A 75 3.12 14.04 8.20
CA THR A 75 2.62 14.32 9.55
C THR A 75 1.59 13.27 9.96
N LEU A 76 1.29 13.20 11.27
CA LEU A 76 0.23 12.31 11.76
C LEU A 76 -1.14 12.64 11.16
N ASP A 77 -1.43 13.94 10.98
CA ASP A 77 -2.70 14.37 10.43
C ASP A 77 -2.82 13.95 8.96
N GLU A 78 -1.77 14.16 8.14
CA GLU A 78 -1.74 13.66 6.75
C GLU A 78 -1.93 12.14 6.67
N LEU A 79 -1.28 11.38 7.57
CA LEU A 79 -1.49 9.93 7.64
C LEU A 79 -2.94 9.58 7.99
N CYS A 80 -3.55 10.29 8.93
CA CYS A 80 -4.96 10.09 9.29
C CYS A 80 -5.90 10.38 8.13
N ASP A 81 -5.66 11.48 7.40
CA ASP A 81 -6.44 11.86 6.22
C ASP A 81 -6.33 10.79 5.12
N MET A 82 -5.13 10.25 4.90
CA MET A 82 -4.92 9.13 3.95
C MET A 82 -5.76 7.91 4.32
N TYR A 83 -5.84 7.55 5.61
CA TYR A 83 -6.67 6.44 6.06
C TYR A 83 -8.16 6.74 5.91
N GLU A 84 -8.61 7.98 6.16
CA GLU A 84 -10.01 8.39 5.92
C GLU A 84 -10.40 8.29 4.44
N ILE A 85 -9.51 8.68 3.53
CA ILE A 85 -9.71 8.52 2.10
C ILE A 85 -9.77 7.04 1.72
N ARG A 86 -8.87 6.21 2.26
CA ARG A 86 -8.89 4.76 2.07
C ARG A 86 -10.21 4.13 2.56
N GLU A 87 -10.70 4.50 3.74
CA GLU A 87 -12.00 4.07 4.26
C GLU A 87 -13.13 4.31 3.24
N ALA A 88 -13.15 5.50 2.63
CA ALA A 88 -14.17 5.87 1.66
C ALA A 88 -14.05 5.08 0.34
N LEU A 89 -12.85 5.03 -0.23
CA LEU A 89 -12.60 4.43 -1.55
C LEU A 89 -12.62 2.89 -1.51
N GLU A 90 -11.91 2.29 -0.56
CA GLU A 90 -11.83 0.84 -0.44
C GLU A 90 -13.16 0.24 0.05
N GLY A 91 -13.86 0.96 0.94
CA GLY A 91 -15.23 0.57 1.32
C GLY A 91 -16.19 0.57 0.14
N LEU A 92 -16.06 1.53 -0.79
CA LEU A 92 -16.81 1.52 -2.05
C LEU A 92 -16.40 0.35 -2.96
N ALA A 93 -15.09 0.06 -3.06
CA ALA A 93 -14.60 -1.06 -3.85
C ALA A 93 -15.14 -2.40 -3.37
N ALA A 94 -15.11 -2.65 -2.05
CA ALA A 94 -15.66 -3.87 -1.45
C ALA A 94 -17.19 -4.01 -1.68
N ALA A 95 -17.94 -2.90 -1.59
CA ALA A 95 -19.35 -2.91 -1.89
C ALA A 95 -19.63 -3.30 -3.35
N ARG A 96 -18.91 -2.68 -4.29
CA ARG A 96 -19.06 -2.98 -5.73
C ARG A 96 -18.68 -4.41 -6.06
N LEU A 97 -17.58 -4.91 -5.45
CA LEU A 97 -17.15 -6.29 -5.65
C LEU A 97 -18.24 -7.28 -5.17
N ALA A 98 -18.82 -7.04 -4.00
CA ALA A 98 -19.92 -7.87 -3.48
C ALA A 98 -21.18 -7.75 -4.33
N GLU A 99 -21.51 -6.58 -4.87
CA GLU A 99 -22.67 -6.35 -5.74
C GLU A 99 -22.52 -7.00 -7.11
N ASN A 100 -21.33 -6.94 -7.70
CA ASN A 100 -21.01 -7.53 -9.01
C ASN A 100 -20.89 -9.05 -8.96
N GLY A 101 -20.68 -9.62 -7.78
CA GLY A 101 -20.38 -11.04 -7.57
C GLY A 101 -18.90 -11.36 -7.80
N ALA A 102 -18.22 -11.87 -6.79
CA ALA A 102 -16.85 -12.35 -6.90
C ALA A 102 -16.82 -13.79 -7.40
N SER A 103 -15.89 -14.11 -8.31
CA SER A 103 -15.71 -15.49 -8.77
C SER A 103 -15.15 -16.39 -7.64
N PRO A 104 -15.40 -17.73 -7.68
CA PRO A 104 -14.82 -18.64 -6.71
C PRO A 104 -13.28 -18.57 -6.64
N GLU A 105 -12.62 -18.33 -7.77
CA GLU A 105 -11.16 -18.18 -7.85
C GLU A 105 -10.71 -16.92 -7.10
N LEU A 106 -11.39 -15.80 -7.26
CA LEU A 106 -11.11 -14.55 -6.56
C LEU A 106 -11.32 -14.71 -5.05
N ILE A 107 -12.39 -15.36 -4.63
CA ILE A 107 -12.63 -15.66 -3.21
C ILE A 107 -11.52 -16.55 -2.64
N ALA A 108 -11.08 -17.56 -3.37
CA ALA A 108 -9.95 -18.41 -2.95
C ALA A 108 -8.65 -17.60 -2.83
N GLU A 109 -8.41 -16.67 -3.74
CA GLU A 109 -7.23 -15.80 -3.72
C GLU A 109 -7.25 -14.83 -2.52
N LEU A 110 -8.40 -14.21 -2.22
CA LEU A 110 -8.60 -13.37 -1.04
C LEU A 110 -8.36 -14.15 0.26
N ARG A 111 -8.89 -15.38 0.37
CA ARG A 111 -8.63 -16.28 1.51
C ARG A 111 -7.15 -16.64 1.58
N GLY A 112 -6.49 -16.86 0.45
CA GLY A 112 -5.05 -17.08 0.36
C GLY A 112 -4.23 -15.90 0.91
N CYS A 113 -4.67 -14.66 0.72
CA CYS A 113 -4.05 -13.48 1.35
C CYS A 113 -4.19 -13.52 2.88
N CYS A 114 -5.37 -13.89 3.40
CA CYS A 114 -5.59 -14.05 4.84
C CYS A 114 -4.65 -15.13 5.42
N ASP A 115 -4.49 -16.26 4.74
CA ASP A 115 -3.64 -17.36 5.16
C ASP A 115 -2.15 -16.98 5.14
N ARG A 116 -1.67 -16.33 4.07
CA ARG A 116 -0.28 -15.82 4.01
C ARG A 116 0.01 -14.87 5.17
N ARG A 117 -0.90 -13.96 5.48
CA ARG A 117 -0.77 -13.03 6.59
C ARG A 117 -0.79 -13.75 7.94
N ARG A 118 -1.63 -14.79 8.12
CA ARG A 118 -1.73 -15.59 9.34
C ARG A 118 -0.43 -16.34 9.65
N HIS A 119 0.20 -16.90 8.63
CA HIS A 119 1.39 -17.72 8.73
C HIS A 119 2.69 -16.96 8.49
N ALA A 120 2.63 -15.65 8.33
CA ALA A 120 3.80 -14.79 8.12
C ALA A 120 4.83 -14.96 9.23
N ALA A 121 6.08 -15.23 8.85
CA ALA A 121 7.19 -15.40 9.78
C ALA A 121 7.67 -14.06 10.36
N ASN A 122 7.47 -12.97 9.63
CA ASN A 122 7.92 -11.63 9.98
C ASN A 122 6.90 -10.56 9.60
N LEU A 123 7.19 -9.30 9.96
CA LEU A 123 6.30 -8.16 9.68
C LEU A 123 6.19 -7.87 8.17
N ASP A 124 7.25 -8.10 7.40
CA ASP A 124 7.26 -7.81 5.95
C ASP A 124 6.33 -8.74 5.18
N GLU A 125 6.35 -10.02 5.51
CA GLU A 125 5.42 -11.00 4.94
C GLU A 125 3.98 -10.70 5.35
N MET A 126 3.77 -10.28 6.60
CA MET A 126 2.46 -9.89 7.10
C MET A 126 1.91 -8.68 6.37
N ASP A 127 2.72 -7.63 6.19
CA ASP A 127 2.35 -6.41 5.48
C ASP A 127 2.13 -6.68 3.98
N THR A 128 2.88 -7.61 3.40
CA THR A 128 2.70 -8.04 2.01
C THR A 128 1.35 -8.71 1.81
N GLY A 129 0.95 -9.62 2.71
CA GLY A 129 -0.36 -10.26 2.66
C GLY A 129 -1.51 -9.27 2.83
N ASP A 130 -1.34 -8.30 3.72
CA ASP A 130 -2.30 -7.22 3.96
C ASP A 130 -2.50 -6.35 2.71
N ARG A 131 -1.40 -5.88 2.10
CA ARG A 131 -1.45 -5.08 0.87
C ARG A 131 -2.09 -5.81 -0.30
N GLN A 132 -1.72 -7.09 -0.49
CA GLN A 132 -2.29 -7.91 -1.56
C GLN A 132 -3.80 -8.09 -1.37
N PHE A 133 -4.28 -8.25 -0.15
CA PHE A 133 -5.70 -8.32 0.17
C PHE A 133 -6.45 -7.07 -0.27
N HIS A 134 -5.97 -5.89 0.15
CA HIS A 134 -6.59 -4.62 -0.19
C HIS A 134 -6.52 -4.32 -1.69
N ALA A 135 -5.36 -4.55 -2.32
CA ALA A 135 -5.19 -4.36 -3.77
C ALA A 135 -6.16 -5.26 -4.56
N LEU A 136 -6.26 -6.53 -4.21
CA LEU A 136 -7.11 -7.49 -4.92
C LEU A 136 -8.60 -7.11 -4.88
N ILE A 137 -9.11 -6.62 -3.75
CA ILE A 137 -10.49 -6.09 -3.66
C ILE A 137 -10.67 -4.90 -4.60
N CYS A 138 -9.72 -3.99 -4.64
CA CYS A 138 -9.79 -2.78 -5.44
C CYS A 138 -9.66 -3.07 -6.95
N ASP A 139 -8.73 -3.97 -7.32
CA ASP A 139 -8.49 -4.36 -8.70
C ASP A 139 -9.67 -5.14 -9.30
N SER A 140 -10.47 -5.79 -8.44
CA SER A 140 -11.62 -6.59 -8.83
C SER A 140 -12.97 -5.87 -8.70
N CYS A 141 -12.98 -4.58 -8.30
CA CYS A 141 -14.22 -3.83 -8.05
C CYS A 141 -15.01 -3.40 -9.32
N GLY A 142 -14.47 -3.66 -10.51
CA GLY A 142 -15.11 -3.32 -11.79
C GLY A 142 -15.13 -1.82 -12.11
N SER A 143 -14.15 -1.03 -11.60
CA SER A 143 -14.03 0.41 -11.89
C SER A 143 -12.57 0.83 -11.99
N GLU A 144 -12.08 1.02 -13.22
CA GLU A 144 -10.70 1.48 -13.47
C GLU A 144 -10.41 2.83 -12.79
N THR A 145 -11.37 3.74 -12.76
CA THR A 145 -11.21 5.03 -12.08
C THR A 145 -11.01 4.85 -10.58
N LEU A 146 -11.81 3.97 -9.94
CA LEU A 146 -11.68 3.71 -8.51
C LEU A 146 -10.35 2.99 -8.20
N GLN A 147 -9.96 2.01 -9.02
CA GLN A 147 -8.66 1.33 -8.93
C GLN A 147 -7.50 2.32 -8.94
N ALA A 148 -7.47 3.24 -9.92
CA ALA A 148 -6.41 4.23 -10.04
C ALA A 148 -6.31 5.14 -8.81
N LEU A 149 -7.44 5.59 -8.27
CA LEU A 149 -7.49 6.42 -7.07
C LEU A 149 -7.00 5.66 -5.83
N VAL A 150 -7.50 4.44 -5.63
CA VAL A 150 -7.11 3.62 -4.47
C VAL A 150 -5.63 3.25 -4.53
N HIS A 151 -5.13 2.87 -5.72
CA HIS A 151 -3.75 2.43 -5.90
C HIS A 151 -2.75 3.49 -5.42
N ASN A 152 -3.00 4.77 -5.71
CA ASN A 152 -2.15 5.87 -5.23
C ASN A 152 -2.09 5.90 -3.68
N TYR A 153 -3.22 5.76 -2.99
CA TYR A 153 -3.24 5.76 -1.52
C TYR A 153 -2.71 4.48 -0.89
N LEU A 154 -2.84 3.32 -1.57
CA LEU A 154 -2.20 2.08 -1.14
C LEU A 154 -0.67 2.19 -1.22
N VAL A 155 -0.14 2.77 -2.30
CA VAL A 155 1.30 3.05 -2.44
C VAL A 155 1.79 3.94 -1.30
N LEU A 156 1.13 5.07 -1.06
CA LEU A 156 1.51 6.00 0.02
C LEU A 156 1.46 5.33 1.40
N SER A 157 0.39 4.59 1.70
CA SER A 157 0.27 3.90 2.99
C SER A 157 1.32 2.82 3.19
N THR A 158 1.82 2.24 2.10
CA THR A 158 2.89 1.24 2.11
C THR A 158 4.26 1.88 2.32
N VAL A 159 4.56 2.92 1.55
CA VAL A 159 5.84 3.65 1.65
C VAL A 159 5.99 4.27 3.04
N PHE A 160 4.93 4.89 3.53
CA PHE A 160 4.92 5.47 4.86
C PHE A 160 4.59 4.47 5.96
N ASN A 161 4.69 3.16 5.66
CA ASN A 161 4.32 2.04 6.53
C ASN A 161 4.38 2.42 8.02
N VAL A 162 3.27 2.99 8.47
CA VAL A 162 3.11 3.59 9.79
C VAL A 162 3.37 2.55 10.88
N THR A 163 3.03 1.30 10.60
CA THR A 163 3.26 0.18 11.49
C THR A 163 4.76 -0.03 11.74
N ARG A 164 5.58 0.11 10.70
CA ARG A 164 7.04 -0.10 10.78
C ARG A 164 7.75 1.11 11.36
N TYR A 165 7.37 2.31 10.92
CA TYR A 165 7.99 3.58 11.31
C TYR A 165 7.62 3.99 12.74
N LEU A 166 6.34 3.93 13.10
CA LEU A 166 5.85 4.33 14.42
C LEU A 166 6.06 3.27 15.49
N LEU A 167 6.09 1.99 15.14
CA LEU A 167 6.28 0.90 16.11
C LEU A 167 7.77 0.68 16.44
N GLY A 168 8.71 1.26 15.65
CA GLY A 168 10.15 1.17 15.93
C GLY A 168 10.63 -0.24 16.23
N GLY A 169 10.06 -1.26 15.57
CA GLY A 169 10.32 -2.66 15.86
C GLY A 169 9.72 -3.17 17.17
N ARG A 170 8.85 -2.42 17.83
CA ARG A 170 8.17 -2.87 19.06
C ARG A 170 7.23 -4.03 18.74
N LYS A 171 7.67 -5.23 19.03
CA LYS A 171 6.89 -6.46 18.97
C LYS A 171 5.63 -6.29 19.83
N GLY A 172 4.43 -6.36 19.22
CA GLY A 172 3.24 -6.69 19.97
C GLY A 172 2.07 -5.71 20.02
N VAL A 173 2.01 -4.65 19.22
CA VAL A 173 0.89 -3.69 19.34
C VAL A 173 -0.31 -4.05 18.44
N ILE A 174 -0.13 -4.81 17.37
CA ILE A 174 -1.23 -5.29 16.54
C ILE A 174 -1.50 -6.75 16.86
N ASN A 175 -2.69 -7.03 17.38
CA ASN A 175 -3.13 -8.41 17.57
C ASN A 175 -3.38 -9.05 16.20
N ARG A 176 -2.40 -9.83 15.73
CA ARG A 176 -2.44 -10.51 14.41
C ARG A 176 -3.73 -11.31 14.21
N ARG A 177 -4.25 -11.91 15.28
CA ARG A 177 -5.44 -12.75 15.25
C ARG A 177 -6.69 -11.93 14.92
N ASP A 178 -6.86 -10.76 15.55
CA ASP A 178 -8.05 -9.94 15.37
C ASP A 178 -8.13 -9.38 13.93
N VAL A 179 -7.02 -8.90 13.39
CA VAL A 179 -6.99 -8.37 12.01
C VAL A 179 -7.26 -9.48 10.97
N ASN A 180 -6.78 -10.70 11.18
CA ASN A 180 -7.10 -11.82 10.28
C ASN A 180 -8.58 -12.16 10.31
N LEU A 181 -9.22 -12.15 11.49
CA LEU A 181 -10.66 -12.36 11.62
C LEU A 181 -11.47 -11.24 10.94
N GLU A 182 -10.96 -10.01 10.98
CA GLU A 182 -11.58 -8.89 10.24
C GLU A 182 -11.55 -9.14 8.73
N HIS A 183 -10.40 -9.55 8.17
CA HIS A 183 -10.26 -9.87 6.74
C HIS A 183 -11.19 -11.02 6.33
N GLU A 184 -11.23 -12.12 7.10
CA GLU A 184 -12.11 -13.26 6.81
C GLU A 184 -13.59 -12.86 6.75
N ARG A 185 -14.04 -12.03 7.70
CA ARG A 185 -15.40 -11.53 7.71
C ARG A 185 -15.72 -10.62 6.51
N ILE A 186 -14.73 -9.86 6.03
CA ILE A 186 -14.88 -9.07 4.79
C ILE A 186 -15.06 -10.00 3.60
N VAL A 187 -14.23 -11.07 3.49
CA VAL A 187 -14.37 -12.07 2.41
C VAL A 187 -15.73 -12.75 2.46
N ASP A 188 -16.19 -13.17 3.64
CA ASP A 188 -17.50 -13.79 3.83
C ASP A 188 -18.64 -12.87 3.35
N ALA A 189 -18.55 -11.56 3.63
CA ALA A 189 -19.55 -10.60 3.19
C ALA A 189 -19.53 -10.37 1.67
N ILE A 190 -18.34 -10.40 1.04
CA ILE A 190 -18.18 -10.31 -0.43
C ILE A 190 -18.74 -11.57 -1.08
N GLU A 191 -18.38 -12.77 -0.60
CA GLU A 191 -18.85 -14.06 -1.11
C GLU A 191 -20.37 -14.21 -0.99
N ALA A 192 -20.95 -13.70 0.11
CA ALA A 192 -22.40 -13.68 0.32
C ALA A 192 -23.14 -12.64 -0.54
N GLY A 193 -22.45 -11.86 -1.38
CA GLY A 193 -23.06 -10.82 -2.19
C GLY A 193 -23.75 -9.73 -1.35
N ASN A 194 -23.17 -9.35 -0.20
CA ASN A 194 -23.74 -8.34 0.69
C ASN A 194 -22.94 -7.02 0.67
N PRO A 195 -23.24 -6.08 -0.25
CA PRO A 195 -22.46 -4.87 -0.45
C PRO A 195 -22.45 -3.94 0.77
N LYS A 196 -23.56 -3.86 1.51
CA LYS A 196 -23.66 -3.02 2.71
C LYS A 196 -22.75 -3.54 3.81
N LEU A 197 -22.72 -4.85 4.02
CA LEU A 197 -21.90 -5.49 5.04
C LEU A 197 -20.43 -5.45 4.65
N ALA A 198 -20.07 -5.76 3.41
CA ALA A 198 -18.71 -5.72 2.90
C ALA A 198 -18.09 -4.32 3.08
N ARG A 199 -18.82 -3.26 2.68
CA ARG A 199 -18.42 -1.88 2.89
C ARG A 199 -18.20 -1.57 4.37
N LYS A 200 -19.16 -1.90 5.21
CA LYS A 200 -19.11 -1.61 6.65
C LYS A 200 -17.88 -2.26 7.29
N LEU A 201 -17.65 -3.54 7.03
CA LEU A 201 -16.55 -4.28 7.62
C LEU A 201 -15.18 -3.76 7.17
N LEU A 202 -15.02 -3.43 5.89
CA LEU A 202 -13.77 -2.88 5.38
C LEU A 202 -13.47 -1.48 5.94
N VAL A 203 -14.48 -0.62 6.04
CA VAL A 203 -14.34 0.71 6.68
C VAL A 203 -13.97 0.56 8.16
N GLU A 204 -14.61 -0.32 8.90
CA GLU A 204 -14.31 -0.58 10.32
C GLU A 204 -12.87 -1.10 10.50
N HIS A 205 -12.42 -1.98 9.61
CA HIS A 205 -11.06 -2.52 9.59
C HIS A 205 -10.01 -1.41 9.40
N ILE A 206 -10.16 -0.57 8.37
CA ILE A 206 -9.22 0.55 8.12
C ILE A 206 -9.27 1.59 9.24
N ALA A 207 -10.48 1.92 9.74
CA ALA A 207 -10.65 2.82 10.88
C ALA A 207 -9.99 2.29 12.16
N HIS A 208 -9.95 0.97 12.35
CA HIS A 208 -9.23 0.35 13.47
C HIS A 208 -7.71 0.60 13.34
N ALA A 209 -7.13 0.40 12.17
CA ALA A 209 -5.72 0.70 11.92
C ALA A 209 -5.39 2.18 12.17
N ARG A 210 -6.24 3.11 11.70
CA ARG A 210 -6.10 4.55 11.94
C ARG A 210 -6.12 4.90 13.44
N LYS A 211 -7.04 4.31 14.21
CA LYS A 211 -7.12 4.52 15.67
C LYS A 211 -5.87 4.03 16.39
N LEU A 212 -5.31 2.90 15.99
CA LEU A 212 -4.06 2.39 16.55
C LEU A 212 -2.90 3.34 16.26
N MET A 213 -2.79 3.85 15.04
CA MET A 213 -1.79 4.83 14.65
C MET A 213 -1.85 6.08 15.54
N ARG A 214 -3.02 6.69 15.72
CA ARG A 214 -3.19 7.87 16.60
C ARG A 214 -2.77 7.62 18.06
N LYS A 215 -2.95 6.42 18.57
CA LYS A 215 -2.54 6.06 19.94
C LYS A 215 -1.03 5.93 20.09
N LEU A 216 -0.33 5.55 19.03
CA LEU A 216 1.12 5.32 19.08
C LEU A 216 1.92 6.62 19.05
N VAL A 217 1.44 7.62 18.32
CA VAL A 217 2.12 8.92 18.19
C VAL A 217 1.90 9.82 19.42
N ARG A 218 0.83 9.60 20.20
CA ARG A 218 0.54 10.37 21.44
C ARG A 218 1.35 9.93 22.68
N LYS A 219 2.22 8.94 22.55
CA LYS A 219 3.13 8.47 23.59
C LYS A 219 4.57 8.86 23.29
#